data_7255ab4a07500f6037e68292743f8017
#
_entry.id   7255ab4a07500f6037e68292743f8017
#
_cell.length_a   1.000
_cell.length_b   1.000
_cell.length_c   1.000
_cell.angle_alpha   90.00
_cell.angle_beta   90.00
_cell.angle_gamma   90.00
#
_symmetry.space_group_name_H-M   'P 1'
#
loop_
_entity.id
_entity.type
_entity.pdbx_description
1 polymer ?
#
loop_
_entity_poly.entity_id
_entity_poly.type
_entity_poly.pdbx_seq_one_letter_code
_entity_poly.pdbx_strand_id
1 'polypeptide(L)'
;AKRADIVVFLTGTNYEKPADHHTGTESHDRWIISLPGNQEDMLKALYEANNNTVLVLETGSSMDISWAKENVPAILEAWYGGQAQGQAICDAIYGDINPSGKLTSTWYNSIDELPKGTDSNFDRDGRNGMMEYDIDDWGYTYMYYGKAKHGRQAAKPLYPFGYGLSYTTFEYSNLTAPANITKDDIINITATIKNTGTRDGAEVVQ
;
A
#
# COMPACT_ATOMS: atom_id res chain seq x y z
N ALA A 1 1.68 -19.10 19.59
CA ALA A 1 1.71 -17.66 19.89
C ALA A 1 2.00 -17.38 21.37
N LYS A 2 1.17 -17.84 22.33
CA LYS A 2 1.27 -17.50 23.79
C LYS A 2 2.65 -17.74 24.47
N ARG A 3 3.49 -18.60 23.90
CA ARG A 3 4.80 -18.98 24.46
C ARG A 3 5.98 -18.41 23.65
N ALA A 4 5.69 -17.66 22.61
CA ALA A 4 6.71 -17.03 21.76
C ALA A 4 6.95 -15.60 22.21
N ASP A 5 8.19 -15.13 22.08
CA ASP A 5 8.57 -13.74 22.35
C ASP A 5 8.00 -12.80 21.27
N ILE A 6 7.89 -13.30 20.05
CA ILE A 6 7.34 -12.60 18.90
C ILE A 6 6.58 -13.57 18.01
N VAL A 7 5.51 -13.10 17.37
CA VAL A 7 4.77 -13.82 16.35
C VAL A 7 4.98 -13.14 15.00
N VAL A 8 5.43 -13.87 14.00
CA VAL A 8 5.49 -13.40 12.62
C VAL A 8 4.39 -14.12 11.86
N PHE A 9 3.40 -13.38 11.40
CA PHE A 9 2.30 -13.91 10.61
C PHE A 9 2.47 -13.51 9.15
N LEU A 10 2.84 -14.49 8.33
CA LEU A 10 2.97 -14.34 6.89
C LEU A 10 1.64 -14.70 6.24
N THR A 11 1.10 -13.81 5.42
CA THR A 11 -0.18 -13.99 4.75
C THR A 11 -0.26 -13.11 3.49
N GLY A 12 -1.32 -13.25 2.73
CA GLY A 12 -1.49 -12.45 1.52
C GLY A 12 -2.44 -13.08 0.51
N THR A 13 -2.24 -12.71 -0.75
CA THR A 13 -3.01 -13.22 -1.87
C THR A 13 -2.22 -14.28 -2.62
N ASN A 14 -2.90 -15.30 -3.11
CA ASN A 14 -2.32 -16.33 -3.95
C ASN A 14 -2.81 -16.19 -5.40
N TYR A 15 -2.18 -16.95 -6.30
CA TYR A 15 -2.49 -16.94 -7.73
C TYR A 15 -3.53 -18.01 -8.11
N GLU A 16 -4.17 -18.66 -7.15
CA GLU A 16 -5.16 -19.68 -7.43
C GLU A 16 -6.46 -19.09 -7.98
N LYS A 17 -7.10 -19.82 -8.87
CA LYS A 17 -8.39 -19.45 -9.44
C LYS A 17 -9.40 -19.24 -8.33
N PRO A 18 -9.95 -18.04 -8.15
CA PRO A 18 -10.84 -17.78 -7.04
C PRO A 18 -12.20 -18.42 -7.28
N ALA A 19 -12.58 -19.34 -6.40
CA ALA A 19 -14.00 -19.70 -6.27
C ALA A 19 -14.79 -18.58 -5.56
N ASP A 20 -14.09 -17.68 -4.86
CA ASP A 20 -14.64 -16.71 -3.91
C ASP A 20 -14.36 -15.24 -4.25
N HIS A 21 -13.75 -14.95 -5.39
CA HIS A 21 -13.39 -13.59 -5.84
C HIS A 21 -12.48 -12.78 -4.90
N HIS A 22 -11.83 -13.43 -3.93
CA HIS A 22 -10.86 -12.80 -3.02
C HIS A 22 -9.44 -12.74 -3.59
N THR A 23 -9.14 -13.57 -4.56
CA THR A 23 -7.85 -13.61 -5.24
C THR A 23 -8.02 -13.22 -6.69
N GLY A 24 -7.07 -12.47 -7.22
CA GLY A 24 -7.03 -12.06 -8.62
C GLY A 24 -6.00 -12.85 -9.41
N THR A 25 -6.24 -13.02 -10.70
CA THR A 25 -5.27 -13.50 -11.67
C THR A 25 -5.15 -12.49 -12.80
N GLU A 26 -4.20 -12.68 -13.70
CA GLU A 26 -4.01 -11.78 -14.86
C GLU A 26 -5.30 -11.56 -15.68
N SER A 27 -6.19 -12.52 -15.71
CA SER A 27 -7.45 -12.45 -16.47
C SER A 27 -8.71 -12.28 -15.60
N HIS A 28 -8.57 -12.19 -14.28
CA HIS A 28 -9.71 -12.08 -13.37
C HIS A 28 -9.36 -11.17 -12.20
N ASP A 29 -10.00 -10.01 -12.14
CA ASP A 29 -9.84 -9.07 -11.05
C ASP A 29 -10.51 -9.55 -9.76
N ARG A 30 -9.98 -9.09 -8.64
CA ARG A 30 -10.62 -9.29 -7.35
C ARG A 30 -11.83 -8.36 -7.21
N TRP A 31 -12.89 -8.87 -6.64
CA TRP A 31 -14.07 -8.07 -6.30
C TRP A 31 -14.03 -7.56 -4.85
N ILE A 32 -13.09 -8.07 -4.07
CA ILE A 32 -12.92 -7.77 -2.65
C ILE A 32 -11.44 -7.47 -2.41
N ILE A 33 -11.17 -6.44 -1.63
CA ILE A 33 -9.79 -6.03 -1.29
C ILE A 33 -9.37 -6.44 0.12
N SER A 34 -10.25 -7.08 0.90
CA SER A 34 -9.89 -7.65 2.21
C SER A 34 -8.97 -8.87 2.06
N LEU A 35 -8.35 -9.27 3.15
CA LEU A 35 -7.56 -10.49 3.20
C LEU A 35 -8.44 -11.72 2.88
N PRO A 36 -7.94 -12.67 2.06
CA PRO A 36 -8.72 -13.84 1.65
C PRO A 36 -9.09 -14.79 2.80
N GLY A 37 -10.26 -15.40 2.69
CA GLY A 37 -10.68 -16.45 3.61
C GLY A 37 -10.75 -15.97 5.07
N ASN A 38 -10.13 -16.73 5.96
CA ASN A 38 -10.09 -16.46 7.41
C ASN A 38 -8.79 -15.82 7.90
N GLN A 39 -7.98 -15.24 7.01
CA GLN A 39 -6.66 -14.70 7.35
C GLN A 39 -6.74 -13.57 8.37
N GLU A 40 -7.71 -12.68 8.25
CA GLU A 40 -7.89 -11.60 9.22
C GLU A 40 -8.33 -12.13 10.59
N ASP A 41 -9.21 -13.11 10.65
CA ASP A 41 -9.62 -13.74 11.92
C ASP A 41 -8.45 -14.46 12.57
N MET A 42 -7.60 -15.13 11.78
CA MET A 42 -6.38 -15.75 12.28
C MET A 42 -5.41 -14.69 12.83
N LEU A 43 -5.22 -13.58 12.13
CA LEU A 43 -4.38 -12.47 12.62
C LEU A 43 -4.90 -11.93 13.96
N LYS A 44 -6.19 -11.70 14.08
CA LYS A 44 -6.83 -11.24 15.32
C LYS A 44 -6.59 -12.23 16.47
N ALA A 45 -6.79 -13.51 16.24
CA ALA A 45 -6.55 -14.55 17.24
C ALA A 45 -5.09 -14.69 17.64
N LEU A 46 -4.15 -14.50 16.70
CA LEU A 46 -2.71 -14.47 17.00
C LEU A 46 -2.34 -13.27 17.84
N TYR A 47 -2.83 -12.10 17.48
CA TYR A 47 -2.60 -10.85 18.21
C TYR A 47 -3.18 -10.88 19.62
N GLU A 48 -4.38 -11.42 19.81
CA GLU A 48 -4.96 -11.64 21.15
C GLU A 48 -4.13 -12.60 22.00
N ALA A 49 -3.51 -13.59 21.37
CA ALA A 49 -2.63 -14.53 22.04
C ALA A 49 -1.25 -13.96 22.37
N ASN A 50 -0.76 -13.04 21.57
CA ASN A 50 0.52 -12.35 21.73
C ASN A 50 0.52 -11.06 20.90
N ASN A 51 0.40 -9.92 21.56
CA ASN A 51 0.34 -8.62 20.91
C ASN A 51 1.68 -8.16 20.30
N ASN A 52 2.78 -8.86 20.59
CA ASN A 52 4.05 -8.66 19.89
C ASN A 52 4.03 -9.43 18.55
N THR A 53 3.14 -9.01 17.66
CA THR A 53 2.91 -9.65 16.36
C THR A 53 3.40 -8.75 15.24
N VAL A 54 4.12 -9.33 14.29
CA VAL A 54 4.50 -8.72 13.00
C VAL A 54 3.64 -9.34 11.92
N LEU A 55 2.96 -8.51 11.14
CA LEU A 55 2.26 -8.93 9.94
C LEU A 55 3.18 -8.77 8.73
N VAL A 56 3.36 -9.82 7.97
CA VAL A 56 4.05 -9.80 6.67
C VAL A 56 3.04 -10.11 5.58
N LEU A 57 2.91 -9.20 4.63
CA LEU A 57 1.98 -9.31 3.53
C LEU A 57 2.73 -9.67 2.23
N GLU A 58 2.27 -10.72 1.59
CA GLU A 58 2.70 -11.12 0.24
C GLU A 58 1.53 -10.88 -0.70
N THR A 59 1.43 -9.67 -1.24
CA THR A 59 0.30 -9.28 -2.08
C THR A 59 0.75 -8.67 -3.40
N GLY A 60 -0.11 -8.72 -4.40
CA GLY A 60 0.15 -8.08 -5.70
C GLY A 60 -0.52 -6.72 -5.87
N SER A 61 -1.31 -6.28 -4.87
CA SER A 61 -2.07 -5.03 -4.93
C SER A 61 -2.52 -4.59 -3.54
N SER A 62 -3.09 -3.39 -3.45
CA SER A 62 -3.60 -2.84 -2.20
C SER A 62 -4.62 -3.76 -1.51
N MET A 63 -4.56 -3.82 -0.19
CA MET A 63 -5.46 -4.59 0.65
C MET A 63 -6.14 -3.69 1.67
N ASP A 64 -7.41 -3.98 1.99
CA ASP A 64 -8.02 -3.45 3.20
C ASP A 64 -7.47 -4.23 4.40
N ILE A 65 -6.60 -3.58 5.13
CA ILE A 65 -5.99 -4.06 6.37
C ILE A 65 -6.22 -3.05 7.50
N SER A 66 -7.37 -2.39 7.48
CA SER A 66 -7.70 -1.31 8.41
C SER A 66 -7.56 -1.75 9.86
N TRP A 67 -8.05 -2.94 10.19
CA TRP A 67 -7.88 -3.48 11.54
C TRP A 67 -6.40 -3.69 11.92
N ALA A 68 -5.60 -4.24 11.00
CA ALA A 68 -4.18 -4.48 11.27
C ALA A 68 -3.41 -3.16 11.47
N LYS A 69 -3.73 -2.14 10.69
CA LYS A 69 -3.12 -0.80 10.83
C LYS A 69 -3.33 -0.21 12.22
N GLU A 70 -4.48 -0.44 12.83
CA GLU A 70 -4.82 0.12 14.14
C GLU A 70 -4.25 -0.69 15.31
N ASN A 71 -4.03 -1.98 15.12
CA ASN A 71 -3.72 -2.91 16.20
C ASN A 71 -2.31 -3.50 16.14
N VAL A 72 -1.84 -3.86 14.96
CA VAL A 72 -0.58 -4.61 14.80
C VAL A 72 0.62 -3.67 14.86
N PRO A 73 1.61 -3.93 15.74
CA PRO A 73 2.76 -3.03 15.95
C PRO A 73 3.63 -2.83 14.71
N ALA A 74 3.76 -3.84 13.87
CA ALA A 74 4.60 -3.78 12.67
C ALA A 74 3.96 -4.53 11.50
N ILE A 75 3.96 -3.89 10.35
CA ILE A 75 3.45 -4.43 9.09
C ILE A 75 4.53 -4.28 8.02
N LEU A 76 4.89 -5.37 7.38
CA LEU A 76 5.84 -5.43 6.26
C LEU A 76 5.10 -5.86 5.00
N GLU A 77 5.06 -5.00 3.98
CA GLU A 77 4.60 -5.37 2.64
C GLU A 77 5.79 -5.90 1.84
N ALA A 78 5.78 -7.19 1.55
CA ALA A 78 6.88 -7.88 0.88
C ALA A 78 6.61 -8.11 -0.62
N TRP A 79 5.40 -7.81 -1.09
CA TRP A 79 4.95 -8.11 -2.44
C TRP A 79 5.17 -9.58 -2.83
N TYR A 80 5.21 -9.89 -4.11
CA TYR A 80 5.62 -11.20 -4.61
C TYR A 80 7.12 -11.17 -4.90
N GLY A 81 7.90 -11.65 -3.98
CA GLY A 81 9.34 -11.75 -4.12
C GLY A 81 9.76 -12.93 -4.99
N GLY A 82 11.04 -13.00 -5.25
CA GLY A 82 11.65 -14.10 -5.97
C GLY A 82 12.27 -15.15 -5.03
N GLN A 83 13.26 -15.87 -5.53
CA GLN A 83 13.94 -16.95 -4.84
C GLN A 83 14.50 -16.57 -3.45
N ALA A 84 14.92 -15.32 -3.26
CA ALA A 84 15.53 -14.85 -2.02
C ALA A 84 14.53 -14.12 -1.10
N GLN A 85 13.21 -14.19 -1.35
CA GLN A 85 12.20 -13.46 -0.59
C GLN A 85 12.25 -13.75 0.90
N GLY A 86 12.33 -15.02 1.29
CA GLY A 86 12.39 -15.39 2.70
C GLY A 86 13.60 -14.80 3.42
N GLN A 87 14.77 -14.77 2.76
CA GLN A 87 15.96 -14.13 3.32
C GLN A 87 15.75 -12.62 3.47
N ALA A 88 15.22 -11.94 2.46
CA ALA A 88 14.97 -10.49 2.51
C ALA A 88 13.98 -10.10 3.62
N ILE A 89 12.93 -10.89 3.81
CA ILE A 89 11.96 -10.69 4.92
C ILE A 89 12.66 -10.86 6.27
N CYS A 90 13.46 -11.91 6.44
CA CYS A 90 14.23 -12.13 7.67
C CYS A 90 15.20 -10.97 7.93
N ASP A 91 15.98 -10.58 6.94
CA ASP A 91 16.94 -9.48 7.06
C ASP A 91 16.26 -8.17 7.46
N ALA A 92 15.07 -7.92 6.93
CA ALA A 92 14.27 -6.76 7.33
C ALA A 92 13.79 -6.88 8.78
N ILE A 93 13.19 -8.01 9.18
CA ILE A 93 12.64 -8.20 10.53
C ILE A 93 13.75 -8.14 11.60
N TYR A 94 14.90 -8.76 11.34
CA TYR A 94 16.03 -8.74 12.27
C TYR A 94 16.88 -7.48 12.16
N GLY A 95 16.64 -6.66 11.16
CA GLY A 95 17.29 -5.37 11.00
C GLY A 95 18.68 -5.47 10.33
N ASP A 96 18.99 -6.55 9.66
CA ASP A 96 20.23 -6.67 8.87
C ASP A 96 20.18 -5.73 7.66
N ILE A 97 19.00 -5.46 7.16
CA ILE A 97 18.73 -4.39 6.19
C ILE A 97 17.78 -3.34 6.77
N ASN A 98 17.84 -2.14 6.22
CA ASN A 98 16.89 -1.08 6.53
C ASN A 98 15.94 -0.90 5.35
N PRO A 99 14.64 -1.26 5.48
CA PRO A 99 13.67 -1.09 4.40
C PRO A 99 13.58 0.36 3.94
N SER A 100 13.63 0.57 2.63
CA SER A 100 13.49 1.89 2.00
C SER A 100 12.35 1.95 0.99
N GLY A 101 11.64 0.84 0.80
CA GLY A 101 10.53 0.73 -0.13
C GLY A 101 9.37 1.65 0.23
N LYS A 102 8.69 2.16 -0.80
CA LYS A 102 7.49 2.97 -0.68
C LYS A 102 6.37 2.30 -1.46
N LEU A 103 5.14 2.43 -0.97
CA LEU A 103 3.97 1.90 -1.68
C LEU A 103 3.83 2.55 -3.05
N THR A 104 3.63 1.73 -4.05
CA THR A 104 3.47 2.11 -5.46
C THR A 104 2.02 2.38 -5.85
N SER A 105 1.11 2.28 -4.90
CA SER A 105 -0.31 2.54 -5.08
C SER A 105 -0.92 3.14 -3.81
N THR A 106 -2.09 3.76 -3.94
CA THR A 106 -2.91 4.16 -2.81
C THR A 106 -3.63 2.93 -2.26
N TRP A 107 -3.62 2.76 -0.95
CA TRP A 107 -4.36 1.70 -0.25
C TRP A 107 -5.63 2.28 0.35
N TYR A 108 -6.74 1.59 0.16
CA TYR A 108 -8.09 2.02 0.54
C TYR A 108 -8.50 1.41 1.88
N ASN A 109 -9.35 2.10 2.62
CA ASN A 109 -9.94 1.57 3.86
C ASN A 109 -11.08 0.58 3.56
N SER A 110 -11.68 0.66 2.38
CA SER A 110 -12.78 -0.21 1.96
C SER A 110 -12.90 -0.22 0.44
N ILE A 111 -13.42 -1.32 -0.09
CA ILE A 111 -13.82 -1.43 -1.50
C ILE A 111 -14.87 -0.36 -1.88
N ASP A 112 -15.63 0.14 -0.92
CA ASP A 112 -16.66 1.15 -1.13
C ASP A 112 -16.09 2.54 -1.46
N GLU A 113 -14.79 2.76 -1.22
CA GLU A 113 -14.08 3.99 -1.58
C GLU A 113 -13.70 4.03 -3.06
N LEU A 114 -13.70 2.89 -3.73
CA LEU A 114 -13.44 2.85 -5.16
C LEU A 114 -14.61 3.49 -5.91
N PRO A 115 -14.32 4.29 -6.94
CA PRO A 115 -15.36 4.86 -7.78
C PRO A 115 -16.21 3.74 -8.35
N LYS A 116 -17.48 3.72 -7.98
CA LYS A 116 -18.46 2.83 -8.59
C LYS A 116 -19.03 3.59 -9.77
N GLY A 117 -19.01 2.99 -10.96
CA GLY A 117 -19.73 3.52 -12.10
C GLY A 117 -21.16 3.88 -11.67
N THR A 118 -21.65 5.04 -12.07
CA THR A 118 -22.91 5.62 -11.59
C THR A 118 -24.14 4.86 -12.05
N ASP A 119 -23.97 3.82 -12.82
CA ASP A 119 -25.08 3.03 -13.33
C ASP A 119 -24.97 1.57 -12.94
N SER A 120 -26.14 0.99 -12.73
CA SER A 120 -26.49 -0.42 -12.88
C SER A 120 -26.00 -1.04 -14.20
N ASN A 121 -25.48 -0.24 -15.06
CA ASN A 121 -24.61 -0.40 -16.17
C ASN A 121 -23.15 -0.12 -15.79
N PHE A 122 -22.65 -0.75 -14.75
CA PHE A 122 -21.31 -1.27 -14.84
C PHE A 122 -21.38 -2.14 -16.09
N ASP A 123 -21.24 -1.41 -17.19
CA ASP A 123 -21.44 -1.96 -18.51
C ASP A 123 -20.62 -3.22 -18.56
N ARG A 124 -21.16 -4.30 -19.07
CA ARG A 124 -20.42 -5.56 -19.25
C ARG A 124 -19.03 -5.35 -19.83
N ASP A 125 -18.77 -4.20 -20.35
CA ASP A 125 -17.52 -3.77 -20.97
C ASP A 125 -16.63 -2.97 -20.02
N GLY A 126 -17.02 -2.73 -18.75
CA GLY A 126 -16.20 -1.99 -17.76
C GLY A 126 -15.86 -0.56 -18.18
N ARG A 127 -16.50 -0.02 -19.19
CA ARG A 127 -16.04 1.18 -19.88
C ARG A 127 -16.40 2.47 -19.18
N ASN A 128 -17.51 2.49 -18.46
CA ASN A 128 -17.99 3.74 -17.86
C ASN A 128 -17.27 4.15 -16.58
N GLY A 129 -16.44 3.30 -16.00
CA GLY A 129 -15.63 3.64 -14.85
C GLY A 129 -14.13 3.70 -15.15
N MET A 130 -13.60 2.68 -15.79
CA MET A 130 -12.15 2.58 -16.05
C MET A 130 -11.67 3.39 -17.25
N MET A 131 -12.56 3.74 -18.17
CA MET A 131 -12.23 4.50 -19.37
C MET A 131 -12.66 5.97 -19.28
N GLU A 132 -13.20 6.39 -18.15
CA GLU A 132 -13.48 7.80 -17.90
C GLU A 132 -12.20 8.49 -17.42
N TYR A 133 -11.62 9.32 -18.25
CA TYR A 133 -10.37 10.03 -17.96
C TYR A 133 -10.55 11.37 -17.27
N ASP A 134 -11.77 11.73 -16.88
CA ASP A 134 -11.99 12.90 -16.03
C ASP A 134 -11.58 12.58 -14.59
N ILE A 135 -10.29 12.71 -14.35
CA ILE A 135 -9.68 12.42 -13.03
C ILE A 135 -10.16 13.36 -11.93
N ASP A 136 -10.63 14.55 -12.27
CA ASP A 136 -11.18 15.50 -11.31
C ASP A 136 -12.56 15.05 -10.81
N ASP A 137 -13.31 14.35 -11.64
CA ASP A 137 -14.61 13.83 -11.28
C ASP A 137 -14.54 12.51 -10.52
N TRP A 138 -13.65 11.61 -10.91
CA TRP A 138 -13.62 10.24 -10.40
C TRP A 138 -12.50 9.95 -9.40
N GLY A 139 -11.43 10.74 -9.39
CA GLY A 139 -10.33 10.59 -8.45
C GLY A 139 -9.50 9.31 -8.61
N TYR A 140 -9.36 8.81 -9.85
CA TYR A 140 -8.64 7.56 -10.12
C TYR A 140 -7.15 7.59 -9.90
N THR A 141 -6.58 8.75 -9.63
CA THR A 141 -5.15 8.86 -9.36
C THR A 141 -4.88 9.27 -7.92
N TYR A 142 -3.71 8.93 -7.42
CA TYR A 142 -3.27 9.28 -6.06
C TYR A 142 -3.34 10.79 -5.77
N MET A 143 -3.18 11.65 -6.77
CA MET A 143 -3.25 13.10 -6.62
C MET A 143 -4.67 13.63 -6.34
N TYR A 144 -5.67 12.90 -6.81
CA TYR A 144 -7.08 13.29 -6.72
C TYR A 144 -7.86 12.47 -5.71
N TYR A 145 -7.23 11.50 -5.08
CA TYR A 145 -7.88 10.72 -4.01
C TYR A 145 -8.44 11.64 -2.93
N GLY A 146 -9.69 11.41 -2.53
CA GLY A 146 -10.40 12.23 -1.57
C GLY A 146 -10.94 13.57 -2.10
N LYS A 147 -10.71 13.89 -3.38
CA LYS A 147 -11.18 15.11 -4.05
C LYS A 147 -12.24 14.85 -5.12
N ALA A 148 -12.49 13.59 -5.43
CA ALA A 148 -13.43 13.23 -6.47
C ALA A 148 -14.83 13.73 -6.16
N LYS A 149 -15.54 14.21 -7.17
CA LYS A 149 -16.96 14.59 -7.07
C LYS A 149 -17.87 13.38 -7.01
N HIS A 150 -17.44 12.29 -7.64
CA HIS A 150 -18.10 11.00 -7.66
C HIS A 150 -17.26 9.95 -6.91
N GLY A 151 -17.93 9.01 -6.30
CA GLY A 151 -17.28 7.99 -5.47
C GLY A 151 -17.41 8.25 -3.97
N ARG A 152 -16.98 7.31 -3.17
CA ARG A 152 -17.08 7.33 -1.70
C ARG A 152 -15.71 7.34 -1.04
N GLN A 153 -14.77 8.04 -1.63
CA GLN A 153 -13.43 8.10 -1.10
C GLN A 153 -13.41 8.77 0.27
N ALA A 154 -12.67 8.20 1.19
CA ALA A 154 -12.39 8.83 2.46
C ALA A 154 -11.52 10.08 2.27
N ALA A 155 -11.58 11.02 3.23
CA ALA A 155 -10.71 12.20 3.21
C ALA A 155 -9.22 11.83 3.26
N LYS A 156 -8.90 10.64 3.80
CA LYS A 156 -7.55 10.09 3.85
C LYS A 156 -7.59 8.61 3.48
N PRO A 157 -6.68 8.14 2.61
CA PRO A 157 -6.56 6.72 2.32
C PRO A 157 -6.05 5.95 3.54
N LEU A 158 -6.16 4.63 3.49
CA LEU A 158 -5.52 3.76 4.48
C LEU A 158 -4.01 4.02 4.50
N TYR A 159 -3.37 3.95 3.34
CA TYR A 159 -2.02 4.43 3.12
C TYR A 159 -1.95 5.18 1.78
N PRO A 160 -1.35 6.36 1.73
CA PRO A 160 -1.19 7.09 0.47
C PRO A 160 -0.11 6.42 -0.41
N PHE A 161 -0.20 6.68 -1.70
CA PHE A 161 0.91 6.43 -2.62
C PHE A 161 2.22 7.02 -2.05
N GLY A 162 3.30 6.27 -2.14
CA GLY A 162 4.59 6.69 -1.64
C GLY A 162 4.78 6.54 -0.12
N TYR A 163 3.81 5.99 0.59
CA TYR A 163 3.97 5.70 2.02
C TYR A 163 4.98 4.57 2.26
N GLY A 164 5.80 4.73 3.27
CA GLY A 164 6.72 3.71 3.75
C GLY A 164 7.64 4.27 4.82
N LEU A 165 7.84 3.50 5.88
CA LEU A 165 8.70 3.85 6.99
C LEU A 165 10.11 3.29 6.76
N SER A 166 11.07 3.82 7.50
CA SER A 166 12.44 3.36 7.56
C SER A 166 12.85 3.16 9.01
N TYR A 167 13.90 2.41 9.27
CA TYR A 167 14.51 2.30 10.61
C TYR A 167 15.42 3.50 10.94
N THR A 168 15.47 4.49 10.07
CA THR A 168 16.10 5.79 10.29
C THR A 168 15.14 6.91 9.92
N THR A 169 15.55 8.15 10.11
CA THR A 169 14.75 9.33 9.78
C THR A 169 15.47 10.22 8.80
N PHE A 170 14.72 10.90 7.93
CA PHE A 170 15.25 11.81 6.93
C PHE A 170 14.61 13.18 7.10
N GLU A 171 15.43 14.22 6.94
CA GLU A 171 15.00 15.61 6.88
C GLU A 171 15.15 16.14 5.44
N TYR A 172 14.10 16.81 4.98
CA TYR A 172 14.05 17.46 3.68
C TYR A 172 14.16 18.97 3.88
N SER A 173 15.09 19.61 3.18
CA SER A 173 15.32 21.05 3.27
C SER A 173 15.80 21.64 1.95
N ASN A 174 15.90 22.96 1.89
CA ASN A 174 16.47 23.70 0.78
C ASN A 174 15.87 23.34 -0.59
N LEU A 175 14.54 23.12 -0.63
CA LEU A 175 13.84 22.92 -1.89
C LEU A 175 13.96 24.18 -2.75
N THR A 176 14.49 24.03 -3.95
CA THR A 176 14.51 25.11 -4.95
C THR A 176 13.88 24.65 -6.25
N ALA A 177 13.10 25.52 -6.85
CA ALA A 177 12.51 25.33 -8.17
C ALA A 177 12.42 26.70 -8.86
N PRO A 178 12.49 26.77 -10.20
CA PRO A 178 12.29 28.04 -10.91
C PRO A 178 10.90 28.58 -10.68
N ALA A 179 10.79 29.88 -10.41
CA ALA A 179 9.49 30.54 -10.21
C ALA A 179 8.70 30.74 -11.51
N ASN A 180 9.42 30.85 -12.63
CA ASN A 180 8.84 31.00 -13.96
C ASN A 180 9.52 30.03 -14.90
N ILE A 181 8.74 29.37 -15.72
CA ILE A 181 9.19 28.43 -16.73
C ILE A 181 8.48 28.68 -18.05
N THR A 182 9.15 28.44 -19.14
CA THR A 182 8.59 28.39 -20.49
C THR A 182 8.50 26.97 -20.99
N LYS A 183 7.80 26.76 -22.08
CA LYS A 183 7.55 25.43 -22.66
C LYS A 183 8.85 24.64 -22.96
N ASP A 184 9.92 25.36 -23.31
CA ASP A 184 11.17 24.74 -23.79
C ASP A 184 12.27 24.74 -22.72
N ASP A 185 11.94 25.15 -21.50
CA ASP A 185 12.91 25.20 -20.40
C ASP A 185 13.20 23.82 -19.81
N ILE A 186 14.46 23.59 -19.45
CA ILE A 186 14.85 22.49 -18.59
C ILE A 186 14.60 22.92 -17.14
N ILE A 187 13.72 22.22 -16.46
CA ILE A 187 13.38 22.52 -15.08
C ILE A 187 14.35 21.79 -14.15
N ASN A 188 15.17 22.56 -13.43
CA ASN A 188 16.04 22.03 -12.39
C ASN A 188 15.36 22.23 -11.02
N ILE A 189 15.07 21.12 -10.34
CA ILE A 189 14.57 21.11 -8.98
C ILE A 189 15.64 20.48 -8.10
N THR A 190 15.98 21.13 -6.99
CA THR A 190 16.95 20.59 -6.03
C THR A 190 16.38 20.58 -4.63
N ALA A 191 16.80 19.59 -3.84
CA ALA A 191 16.51 19.51 -2.42
C ALA A 191 17.70 18.90 -1.67
N THR A 192 17.82 19.22 -0.40
CA THR A 192 18.77 18.56 0.50
C THR A 192 18.05 17.50 1.30
N ILE A 193 18.51 16.27 1.21
CA ILE A 193 18.02 15.15 2.03
C ILE A 193 19.12 14.74 2.99
N LYS A 194 18.83 14.76 4.29
CA LYS A 194 19.79 14.41 5.34
C LYS A 194 19.25 13.26 6.17
N ASN A 195 20.03 12.20 6.32
CA ASN A 195 19.75 11.17 7.31
C ASN A 195 20.00 11.76 8.70
N THR A 196 18.97 11.82 9.54
CA THR A 196 19.02 12.40 10.90
C THR A 196 18.97 11.34 11.98
N GLY A 197 18.82 10.06 11.62
CA GLY A 197 18.85 8.95 12.56
C GLY A 197 20.25 8.37 12.74
N THR A 198 20.31 7.21 13.39
CA THR A 198 21.57 6.56 13.78
C THR A 198 21.94 5.37 12.90
N ARG A 199 21.11 5.02 11.92
CA ARG A 199 21.33 3.89 11.01
C ARG A 199 21.50 4.41 9.59
N ASP A 200 22.32 3.71 8.82
CA ASP A 200 22.36 3.92 7.38
C ASP A 200 21.00 3.54 6.75
N GLY A 201 20.63 4.26 5.71
CA GLY A 201 19.37 4.01 5.00
C GLY A 201 19.32 4.73 3.67
N ALA A 202 18.49 4.22 2.79
CA ALA A 202 18.14 4.84 1.53
C ALA A 202 16.75 5.48 1.63
N GLU A 203 16.52 6.52 0.85
CA GLU A 203 15.23 7.21 0.78
C GLU A 203 14.78 7.37 -0.66
N VAL A 204 13.50 7.09 -0.90
CA VAL A 204 12.86 7.36 -2.19
C VAL A 204 12.32 8.78 -2.15
N VAL A 205 12.98 9.68 -2.83
CA VAL A 205 12.60 11.10 -2.91
C VAL A 205 11.45 11.27 -3.90
N GLN A 206 10.37 11.84 -3.45
CA GLN A 206 9.18 12.08 -4.26
C GLN A 206 8.83 13.57 -4.29
#